data_48487ca91d055d3fb7ff7e13a9586539
#
_entry.id   48487ca91d055d3fb7ff7e13a9586539
#
_cell.length_a   1.000
_cell.length_b   1.000
_cell.length_c   1.000
_cell.angle_alpha   90.00
_cell.angle_beta   90.00
_cell.angle_gamma   90.00
#
_symmetry.space_group_name_H-M   'P 1'
#
loop_
_entity.id
_entity.type
_entity.pdbx_description
1 polymer ?
#
loop_
_entity_poly.entity_id
_entity_poly.type
_entity_poly.pdbx_seq_one_letter_code
_entity_poly.pdbx_strand_id
1 'polypeptide(L)'
;MIHKRKLHSATLVIFTALYSISQSGCSRAASEPRPLTPVRVAQVQNIATGSETRYSANIVPNAQVDVTFKSGGYVVSIRQIAGIDGRMRSIDTGDWVSRGTVLAVVRQQDYTDRREQAQSQLARAQADYDHAKLSFDRTSNLYSSQSATKPEFDQARAQYDSSIASLNNTKASLAEAQTALDDSSLRAPFDGWVIKRSVDIGALAGPTAAAFTIADTRSVRAVFGVPDNAMGRIKLGQRQTITTDSFPDEFQGRVSAISPAADPKSRVYSVEVTIPNPRNQLKSGMIASLTLGGEILPATVLAVPLSAVIRDPQNAQGFAVLIPDEVGDPVTVRSRNVELGDAYGNMIQVLSGLKPGERVVTAGSTLVRSGERVRVMQ
;
A
#
# COMPACT_ATOMS: atom_id res chain seq x y z
N MET A 1 -9.65 90.20 47.21
CA MET A 1 -11.02 90.82 47.13
C MET A 1 -11.96 89.83 47.73
N ILE A 2 -12.31 89.97 48.99
CA ILE A 2 -13.60 90.64 49.37
C ILE A 2 -14.77 89.68 49.05
N HIS A 3 -15.56 89.13 49.92
CA HIS A 3 -16.15 89.47 51.20
C HIS A 3 -16.95 88.27 51.73
N LYS A 4 -16.84 87.88 52.96
CA LYS A 4 -17.66 88.20 54.12
C LYS A 4 -19.12 87.76 54.01
N ARG A 5 -19.55 87.02 54.91
CA ARG A 5 -20.20 87.16 56.24
C ARG A 5 -21.60 86.55 56.20
N LYS A 6 -22.21 85.98 57.10
CA LYS A 6 -22.38 85.96 58.54
C LYS A 6 -23.58 85.04 58.80
N LEU A 7 -23.62 84.20 59.70
CA LEU A 7 -23.90 84.33 61.17
C LEU A 7 -25.39 84.23 61.58
N HIS A 8 -25.53 83.56 62.60
CA HIS A 8 -26.58 83.54 63.62
C HIS A 8 -27.54 82.37 63.52
N SER A 9 -27.56 81.54 64.47
CA SER A 9 -27.74 81.51 65.91
C SER A 9 -29.09 80.97 66.33
N ALA A 10 -28.89 79.98 67.21
CA ALA A 10 -29.62 79.77 68.49
C ALA A 10 -31.09 79.24 68.36
N THR A 11 -31.54 78.38 69.07
CA THR A 11 -31.62 78.10 70.48
C THR A 11 -32.28 76.72 70.70
N LEU A 12 -31.75 75.82 71.50
CA LEU A 12 -32.05 75.38 72.88
C LEU A 12 -33.56 75.17 73.15
N VAL A 13 -33.96 74.00 73.51
CA VAL A 13 -34.84 73.57 74.59
C VAL A 13 -35.01 72.05 74.50
N ILE A 14 -34.42 71.25 75.34
CA ILE A 14 -34.81 70.58 76.58
C ILE A 14 -36.18 69.82 76.49
N PHE A 15 -36.25 68.54 76.60
CA PHE A 15 -36.69 67.74 77.73
C PHE A 15 -36.98 66.25 77.40
N THR A 16 -36.26 65.38 78.08
CA THR A 16 -36.70 64.22 78.75
C THR A 16 -37.52 63.08 78.08
N ALA A 17 -37.02 61.92 78.28
CA ALA A 17 -37.66 60.70 78.67
C ALA A 17 -38.35 59.84 77.61
N LEU A 18 -37.86 58.72 77.29
CA LEU A 18 -38.32 57.45 77.87
C LEU A 18 -37.49 56.26 77.39
N TYR A 19 -36.99 55.56 78.29
CA TYR A 19 -36.36 54.25 78.19
C TYR A 19 -37.34 53.29 77.54
N SER A 20 -37.04 52.74 76.35
CA SER A 20 -37.71 51.53 75.85
C SER A 20 -36.66 50.62 75.24
N ILE A 21 -36.38 49.61 76.00
CA ILE A 21 -35.63 48.44 75.63
C ILE A 21 -36.40 47.75 74.50
N SER A 22 -35.86 47.72 73.28
CA SER A 22 -36.29 46.76 72.31
C SER A 22 -35.05 45.94 71.90
N GLN A 23 -35.02 44.74 72.40
CA GLN A 23 -34.12 43.67 71.97
C GLN A 23 -34.44 43.34 70.53
N SER A 24 -33.60 43.80 69.63
CA SER A 24 -33.59 43.30 68.28
C SER A 24 -32.86 41.97 68.28
N GLY A 25 -33.64 40.92 68.30
CA GLY A 25 -33.16 39.56 68.08
C GLY A 25 -32.48 39.50 66.71
N CYS A 26 -31.20 39.14 66.66
CA CYS A 26 -30.54 38.69 65.42
C CYS A 26 -31.29 37.44 64.95
N SER A 27 -32.22 37.63 64.03
CA SER A 27 -32.74 36.58 63.19
C SER A 27 -31.56 36.04 62.35
N ARG A 28 -31.03 34.92 62.72
CA ARG A 28 -30.15 34.11 61.92
C ARG A 28 -30.93 33.78 60.66
N ALA A 29 -30.68 34.49 59.58
CA ALA A 29 -31.23 34.13 58.28
C ALA A 29 -30.79 32.67 58.02
N ALA A 30 -31.76 31.79 58.03
CA ALA A 30 -31.52 30.42 57.54
C ALA A 30 -31.07 30.58 56.08
N SER A 31 -29.81 30.21 55.83
CA SER A 31 -29.30 30.15 54.46
C SER A 31 -30.22 29.24 53.67
N GLU A 32 -30.89 29.75 52.66
CA GLU A 32 -31.63 28.92 51.71
C GLU A 32 -30.69 27.79 51.22
N PRO A 33 -31.15 26.53 51.19
CA PRO A 33 -30.37 25.45 50.72
C PRO A 33 -29.96 25.76 49.27
N ARG A 34 -28.66 25.93 49.00
CA ARG A 34 -28.13 26.11 47.65
C ARG A 34 -28.67 24.99 46.76
N PRO A 35 -29.20 25.32 45.57
CA PRO A 35 -29.69 24.32 44.66
C PRO A 35 -28.57 23.34 44.33
N LEU A 36 -28.88 22.05 44.43
CA LEU A 36 -27.90 20.98 44.17
C LEU A 36 -27.41 21.05 42.71
N THR A 37 -26.13 21.09 42.52
CA THR A 37 -25.52 21.12 41.16
C THR A 37 -25.82 19.81 40.45
N PRO A 38 -26.48 19.83 39.26
CA PRO A 38 -26.72 18.62 38.48
C PRO A 38 -25.44 18.15 37.86
N VAL A 39 -25.12 16.86 37.94
CA VAL A 39 -23.93 16.25 37.36
C VAL A 39 -24.28 15.01 36.57
N ARG A 40 -23.55 14.71 35.48
CA ARG A 40 -23.61 13.42 34.79
C ARG A 40 -22.43 12.56 35.21
N VAL A 41 -22.66 11.27 35.26
CA VAL A 41 -21.64 10.28 35.60
C VAL A 41 -21.42 9.31 34.42
N ALA A 42 -20.19 8.84 34.27
CA ALA A 42 -19.85 7.74 33.36
C ALA A 42 -19.11 6.65 34.15
N GLN A 43 -19.20 5.42 33.70
CA GLN A 43 -18.43 4.33 34.26
C GLN A 43 -17.01 4.32 33.68
N VAL A 44 -16.05 3.99 34.53
CA VAL A 44 -14.69 3.68 34.15
C VAL A 44 -14.70 2.38 33.38
N GLN A 45 -14.27 2.42 32.13
CA GLN A 45 -14.36 1.29 31.19
C GLN A 45 -12.98 0.82 30.76
N ASN A 46 -12.88 -0.46 30.46
CA ASN A 46 -11.75 -1.00 29.76
C ASN A 46 -11.95 -0.76 28.25
N ILE A 47 -11.08 0.01 27.65
CA ILE A 47 -11.04 0.21 26.20
C ILE A 47 -9.90 -0.59 25.58
N ALA A 48 -10.16 -1.16 24.42
CA ALA A 48 -9.10 -1.80 23.64
C ALA A 48 -8.23 -0.72 23.00
N THR A 49 -6.95 -0.72 23.32
CA THR A 49 -5.95 0.24 22.77
C THR A 49 -5.21 -0.34 21.58
N GLY A 50 -5.91 -0.89 20.64
CA GLY A 50 -5.36 -1.29 19.36
C GLY A 50 -5.77 -0.27 18.32
N SER A 51 -5.01 0.80 18.11
CA SER A 51 -5.11 1.51 16.84
C SER A 51 -4.47 0.63 15.77
N GLU A 52 -5.28 -0.24 15.16
CA GLU A 52 -4.89 -0.93 13.97
C GLU A 52 -4.57 0.13 12.91
N THR A 53 -3.30 0.37 12.68
CA THR A 53 -2.89 1.28 11.61
C THR A 53 -3.18 0.58 10.29
N ARG A 54 -4.18 1.08 9.57
CA ARG A 54 -4.51 0.60 8.23
C ARG A 54 -3.58 1.26 7.22
N TYR A 55 -3.01 0.46 6.36
CA TYR A 55 -2.17 0.89 5.26
C TYR A 55 -2.91 0.65 3.95
N SER A 56 -2.90 1.67 3.10
CA SER A 56 -3.41 1.54 1.74
C SER A 56 -2.35 0.90 0.86
N ALA A 57 -2.74 -0.11 0.10
CA ALA A 57 -1.89 -0.83 -0.84
C ALA A 57 -2.45 -0.74 -2.25
N ASN A 58 -1.56 -0.66 -3.22
CA ASN A 58 -1.93 -0.77 -4.63
C ASN A 58 -1.73 -2.22 -5.11
N ILE A 59 -2.74 -2.79 -5.74
CA ILE A 59 -2.66 -4.12 -6.34
C ILE A 59 -1.98 -4.03 -7.70
N VAL A 60 -0.88 -4.77 -7.83
CA VAL A 60 -0.15 -4.91 -9.10
C VAL A 60 -0.08 -6.39 -9.51
N PRO A 61 0.01 -6.71 -10.80
CA PRO A 61 0.14 -8.08 -11.24
C PRO A 61 1.46 -8.70 -10.79
N ASN A 62 1.54 -10.01 -10.73
CA ASN A 62 2.77 -10.74 -10.42
C ASN A 62 3.88 -10.45 -11.44
N ALA A 63 3.52 -10.47 -12.73
CA ALA A 63 4.40 -10.10 -13.83
C ALA A 63 3.60 -9.28 -14.85
N GLN A 64 4.22 -8.27 -15.40
CA GLN A 64 3.67 -7.48 -16.51
C GLN A 64 4.80 -7.19 -17.49
N VAL A 65 4.54 -7.40 -18.79
CA VAL A 65 5.52 -7.18 -19.85
C VAL A 65 4.84 -6.48 -21.02
N ASP A 66 5.51 -5.46 -21.50
CA ASP A 66 5.20 -4.83 -22.77
C ASP A 66 5.90 -5.62 -23.89
N VAL A 67 5.09 -6.23 -24.76
CA VAL A 67 5.55 -7.10 -25.85
C VAL A 67 5.67 -6.28 -27.10
N THR A 68 6.88 -6.23 -27.65
CA THR A 68 7.24 -5.47 -28.87
C THR A 68 7.65 -6.44 -29.98
N PHE A 69 7.46 -6.05 -31.24
CA PHE A 69 8.06 -6.78 -32.35
C PHE A 69 9.57 -6.57 -32.38
N LYS A 70 10.34 -7.63 -32.52
CA LYS A 70 11.78 -7.52 -32.74
C LYS A 70 12.10 -7.17 -34.18
N SER A 71 11.33 -7.71 -35.13
CA SER A 71 11.42 -7.42 -36.56
C SER A 71 10.34 -6.43 -36.99
N GLY A 72 10.70 -5.34 -37.63
CA GLY A 72 9.78 -4.28 -38.05
C GLY A 72 8.99 -4.62 -39.32
N GLY A 73 7.78 -4.07 -39.45
CA GLY A 73 6.96 -4.25 -40.66
C GLY A 73 5.51 -3.83 -40.43
N TYR A 74 4.74 -3.85 -41.54
CA TYR A 74 3.29 -3.61 -41.44
C TYR A 74 2.58 -4.85 -40.89
N VAL A 75 1.73 -4.65 -39.86
CA VAL A 75 0.92 -5.73 -39.28
C VAL A 75 -0.09 -6.21 -40.30
N VAL A 76 -0.03 -7.49 -40.65
CA VAL A 76 -0.94 -8.12 -41.62
C VAL A 76 -2.04 -8.93 -40.94
N SER A 77 -1.79 -9.43 -39.74
CA SER A 77 -2.81 -10.19 -38.99
C SER A 77 -2.63 -10.02 -37.49
N ILE A 78 -3.76 -10.04 -36.80
CA ILE A 78 -3.87 -10.15 -35.34
C ILE A 78 -4.67 -11.41 -35.07
N ARG A 79 -4.25 -12.19 -34.05
CA ARG A 79 -4.92 -13.43 -33.67
C ARG A 79 -6.41 -13.20 -33.46
N GLN A 80 -7.18 -14.11 -34.04
CA GLN A 80 -8.63 -14.12 -33.89
C GLN A 80 -9.05 -15.13 -32.86
N ILE A 81 -10.03 -14.76 -32.06
CA ILE A 81 -10.69 -15.59 -31.05
C ILE A 81 -12.20 -15.49 -31.20
N ALA A 82 -12.94 -16.49 -30.71
CA ALA A 82 -14.38 -16.42 -30.67
C ALA A 82 -14.83 -15.42 -29.60
N GLY A 83 -15.63 -14.44 -29.97
CA GLY A 83 -16.29 -13.52 -29.05
C GLY A 83 -17.47 -14.18 -28.32
N ILE A 84 -18.04 -13.45 -27.37
CA ILE A 84 -19.20 -13.90 -26.58
C ILE A 84 -20.44 -14.20 -27.49
N ASP A 85 -20.52 -13.49 -28.59
CA ASP A 85 -21.54 -13.62 -29.62
C ASP A 85 -21.27 -14.74 -30.63
N GLY A 86 -20.21 -15.52 -30.44
CA GLY A 86 -19.74 -16.58 -31.34
C GLY A 86 -19.05 -16.07 -32.61
N ARG A 87 -18.96 -14.77 -32.86
CA ARG A 87 -18.24 -14.21 -34.00
C ARG A 87 -16.74 -14.14 -33.71
N MET A 88 -15.95 -14.37 -34.76
CA MET A 88 -14.49 -14.20 -34.66
C MET A 88 -14.14 -12.71 -34.56
N ARG A 89 -13.37 -12.35 -33.55
CA ARG A 89 -12.81 -11.00 -33.37
C ARG A 89 -11.33 -11.05 -33.10
N SER A 90 -10.64 -9.97 -33.36
CA SER A 90 -9.25 -9.84 -32.98
C SER A 90 -9.11 -9.86 -31.47
N ILE A 91 -8.02 -10.49 -30.99
CA ILE A 91 -7.67 -10.49 -29.59
C ILE A 91 -7.51 -9.06 -29.08
N ASP A 92 -8.04 -8.77 -27.89
CA ASP A 92 -8.06 -7.41 -27.33
C ASP A 92 -7.90 -7.44 -25.81
N THR A 93 -7.95 -6.27 -25.20
CA THR A 93 -7.93 -6.10 -23.73
C THR A 93 -8.97 -6.99 -23.05
N GLY A 94 -8.55 -7.71 -22.01
CA GLY A 94 -9.39 -8.65 -21.28
C GLY A 94 -9.40 -10.09 -21.79
N ASP A 95 -8.65 -10.40 -22.86
CA ASP A 95 -8.53 -11.76 -23.37
C ASP A 95 -7.36 -12.51 -22.73
N TRP A 96 -7.57 -13.81 -22.53
CA TRP A 96 -6.54 -14.71 -22.01
C TRP A 96 -5.67 -15.26 -23.13
N VAL A 97 -4.37 -15.31 -22.90
CA VAL A 97 -3.40 -15.88 -23.83
C VAL A 97 -2.47 -16.86 -23.11
N SER A 98 -2.13 -17.93 -23.80
CA SER A 98 -1.15 -18.91 -23.35
C SER A 98 0.24 -18.57 -23.90
N ARG A 99 1.27 -18.95 -23.17
CA ARG A 99 2.68 -18.81 -23.58
C ARG A 99 2.89 -19.37 -25.00
N GLY A 100 3.64 -18.64 -25.80
CA GLY A 100 3.96 -19.03 -27.19
C GLY A 100 2.85 -18.75 -28.21
N THR A 101 1.65 -18.36 -27.78
CA THR A 101 0.55 -17.97 -28.68
C THR A 101 1.00 -16.79 -29.55
N VAL A 102 0.85 -16.92 -30.87
CA VAL A 102 1.07 -15.83 -31.82
C VAL A 102 -0.04 -14.81 -31.65
N LEU A 103 0.29 -13.58 -31.27
CA LEU A 103 -0.65 -12.48 -31.04
C LEU A 103 -0.88 -11.67 -32.32
N ALA A 104 0.19 -11.37 -33.03
CA ALA A 104 0.13 -10.63 -34.29
C ALA A 104 1.33 -11.00 -35.16
N VAL A 105 1.22 -10.74 -36.45
CA VAL A 105 2.24 -11.03 -37.46
C VAL A 105 2.43 -9.80 -38.31
N VAL A 106 3.67 -9.40 -38.53
CA VAL A 106 4.01 -8.40 -39.57
C VAL A 106 4.22 -9.07 -40.91
N ARG A 107 4.25 -8.29 -41.99
CA ARG A 107 4.44 -8.81 -43.34
C ARG A 107 5.74 -9.62 -43.45
N GLN A 108 5.60 -10.93 -43.70
CA GLN A 108 6.71 -11.89 -43.66
C GLN A 108 7.44 -12.07 -45.00
N GLN A 109 6.89 -11.54 -46.10
CA GLN A 109 7.42 -11.79 -47.43
C GLN A 109 8.90 -11.47 -47.52
N ASP A 110 9.30 -10.25 -47.09
CA ASP A 110 10.69 -9.79 -47.17
C ASP A 110 11.65 -10.68 -46.31
N TYR A 111 11.17 -11.21 -45.22
CA TYR A 111 11.92 -12.14 -44.33
C TYR A 111 12.02 -13.54 -44.95
N THR A 112 10.95 -14.02 -45.55
CA THR A 112 10.93 -15.29 -46.26
C THR A 112 11.91 -15.26 -47.44
N ASP A 113 11.88 -14.22 -48.23
CA ASP A 113 12.79 -14.04 -49.39
C ASP A 113 14.27 -14.01 -48.96
N ARG A 114 14.58 -13.32 -47.83
CA ARG A 114 15.94 -13.31 -47.25
C ARG A 114 16.37 -14.70 -46.79
N ARG A 115 15.48 -15.44 -46.12
CA ARG A 115 15.78 -16.82 -45.68
C ARG A 115 16.04 -17.71 -46.89
N GLU A 116 15.23 -17.63 -47.96
CA GLU A 116 15.42 -18.44 -49.20
C GLU A 116 16.72 -18.09 -49.90
N GLN A 117 17.09 -16.78 -49.94
CA GLN A 117 18.38 -16.35 -50.47
C GLN A 117 19.54 -16.92 -49.64
N ALA A 118 19.49 -16.85 -48.30
CA ALA A 118 20.52 -17.44 -47.44
C ALA A 118 20.59 -18.98 -47.58
N GLN A 119 19.44 -19.64 -47.73
CA GLN A 119 19.34 -21.07 -47.98
C GLN A 119 20.06 -21.46 -49.32
N SER A 120 19.88 -20.67 -50.38
CA SER A 120 20.55 -20.87 -51.65
C SER A 120 22.05 -20.65 -51.59
N GLN A 121 22.49 -19.66 -50.80
CA GLN A 121 23.92 -19.41 -50.53
C GLN A 121 24.56 -20.55 -49.75
N LEU A 122 23.86 -21.11 -48.75
CA LEU A 122 24.30 -22.29 -48.01
C LEU A 122 24.46 -23.51 -48.92
N ALA A 123 23.49 -23.77 -49.79
CA ALA A 123 23.56 -24.87 -50.74
C ALA A 123 24.77 -24.79 -51.66
N ARG A 124 25.10 -23.57 -52.13
CA ARG A 124 26.31 -23.31 -52.92
C ARG A 124 27.59 -23.57 -52.11
N ALA A 125 27.69 -23.01 -50.91
CA ALA A 125 28.85 -23.18 -50.05
C ALA A 125 29.04 -24.64 -49.63
N GLN A 126 27.95 -25.41 -49.48
CA GLN A 126 28.00 -26.85 -49.24
C GLN A 126 28.61 -27.60 -50.43
N ALA A 127 28.23 -27.29 -51.68
CA ALA A 127 28.78 -27.90 -52.88
C ALA A 127 30.27 -27.57 -53.04
N ASP A 128 30.65 -26.30 -52.75
CA ASP A 128 32.06 -25.87 -52.79
C ASP A 128 32.90 -26.61 -51.75
N TYR A 129 32.36 -26.81 -50.52
CA TYR A 129 33.00 -27.62 -49.47
C TYR A 129 33.15 -29.07 -49.90
N ASP A 130 32.10 -29.69 -50.42
CA ASP A 130 32.15 -31.10 -50.85
C ASP A 130 33.22 -31.32 -51.96
N HIS A 131 33.27 -30.38 -52.92
CA HIS A 131 34.30 -30.39 -53.98
C HIS A 131 35.72 -30.22 -53.39
N ALA A 132 35.94 -29.23 -52.52
CA ALA A 132 37.24 -28.99 -51.89
C ALA A 132 37.68 -30.16 -51.02
N LYS A 133 36.77 -30.81 -50.29
CA LYS A 133 37.01 -31.96 -49.49
C LYS A 133 37.48 -33.16 -50.33
N LEU A 134 36.76 -33.46 -51.42
CA LEU A 134 37.13 -34.54 -52.33
C LEU A 134 38.52 -34.31 -52.95
N SER A 135 38.84 -33.05 -53.31
CA SER A 135 40.15 -32.66 -53.84
C SER A 135 41.25 -32.83 -52.78
N PHE A 136 41.00 -32.39 -51.52
CA PHE A 136 41.96 -32.55 -50.41
C PHE A 136 42.19 -34.00 -50.11
N ASP A 137 41.13 -34.82 -49.98
CA ASP A 137 41.24 -36.26 -49.69
C ASP A 137 42.08 -36.98 -50.77
N ARG A 138 41.86 -36.68 -52.05
CA ARG A 138 42.63 -37.22 -53.16
C ARG A 138 44.09 -36.78 -53.12
N THR A 139 44.36 -35.48 -52.92
CA THR A 139 45.74 -34.95 -52.86
C THR A 139 46.49 -35.46 -51.65
N SER A 140 45.79 -35.63 -50.51
CA SER A 140 46.35 -36.20 -49.28
C SER A 140 46.80 -37.69 -49.47
N ASN A 141 45.99 -38.47 -50.17
CA ASN A 141 46.35 -39.87 -50.51
C ASN A 141 47.55 -39.94 -51.48
N LEU A 142 47.60 -39.05 -52.47
CA LEU A 142 48.74 -38.97 -53.42
C LEU A 142 50.03 -38.50 -52.73
N TYR A 143 49.91 -37.54 -51.79
CA TYR A 143 51.05 -37.06 -51.02
C TYR A 143 51.61 -38.16 -50.09
N SER A 144 50.72 -38.92 -49.43
CA SER A 144 51.15 -40.06 -48.59
C SER A 144 51.84 -41.16 -49.38
N SER A 145 51.49 -41.37 -50.66
CA SER A 145 52.14 -42.29 -51.59
C SER A 145 53.31 -41.66 -52.34
N GLN A 146 53.76 -40.47 -51.96
CA GLN A 146 54.83 -39.70 -52.59
C GLN A 146 54.61 -39.36 -54.11
N SER A 147 53.32 -39.35 -54.48
CA SER A 147 52.91 -39.05 -55.91
C SER A 147 52.40 -37.62 -56.09
N ALA A 148 52.41 -36.79 -55.02
CA ALA A 148 52.11 -35.34 -55.04
C ALA A 148 53.17 -34.57 -54.26
N THR A 149 53.39 -33.26 -54.66
CA THR A 149 54.33 -32.37 -53.97
C THR A 149 53.74 -31.72 -52.71
N LYS A 150 54.60 -31.29 -51.78
CA LYS A 150 54.19 -30.61 -50.59
C LYS A 150 53.36 -29.29 -50.87
N PRO A 151 53.75 -28.44 -51.84
CA PRO A 151 52.96 -27.27 -52.22
C PRO A 151 51.56 -27.64 -52.71
N GLU A 152 51.35 -28.70 -53.49
CA GLU A 152 50.04 -29.15 -53.94
C GLU A 152 49.17 -29.60 -52.76
N PHE A 153 49.77 -30.33 -51.80
CA PHE A 153 49.07 -30.72 -50.57
C PHE A 153 48.66 -29.50 -49.73
N ASP A 154 49.61 -28.55 -49.50
CA ASP A 154 49.37 -27.35 -48.73
C ASP A 154 48.29 -26.47 -49.38
N GLN A 155 48.26 -26.37 -50.70
CA GLN A 155 47.24 -25.65 -51.47
C GLN A 155 45.82 -26.30 -51.32
N ALA A 156 45.74 -27.62 -51.49
CA ALA A 156 44.49 -28.36 -51.36
C ALA A 156 43.93 -28.24 -49.94
N ARG A 157 44.82 -28.29 -48.93
CA ARG A 157 44.44 -28.08 -47.53
C ARG A 157 43.93 -26.68 -47.28
N ALA A 158 44.63 -25.65 -47.76
CA ALA A 158 44.19 -24.25 -47.59
C ALA A 158 42.83 -23.99 -48.26
N GLN A 159 42.57 -24.59 -49.43
CA GLN A 159 41.30 -24.50 -50.13
C GLN A 159 40.18 -25.21 -49.34
N TYR A 160 40.45 -26.39 -48.74
CA TYR A 160 39.51 -27.10 -47.88
C TYR A 160 39.19 -26.33 -46.61
N ASP A 161 40.23 -25.82 -45.91
CA ASP A 161 40.04 -24.99 -44.71
C ASP A 161 39.25 -23.71 -45.01
N SER A 162 39.48 -23.05 -46.14
CA SER A 162 38.71 -21.89 -46.63
C SER A 162 37.24 -22.25 -46.86
N SER A 163 37.00 -23.42 -47.50
CA SER A 163 35.62 -23.87 -47.78
C SER A 163 34.83 -24.20 -46.47
N ILE A 164 35.49 -24.72 -45.46
CA ILE A 164 34.92 -24.93 -44.12
C ILE A 164 34.48 -23.60 -43.51
N ALA A 165 35.36 -22.58 -43.57
CA ALA A 165 35.06 -21.26 -43.02
C ALA A 165 33.86 -20.59 -43.77
N SER A 166 33.81 -20.70 -45.12
CA SER A 166 32.72 -20.21 -45.96
C SER A 166 31.39 -20.92 -45.62
N LEU A 167 31.41 -22.25 -45.48
CA LEU A 167 30.24 -23.03 -45.13
C LEU A 167 29.69 -22.63 -43.72
N ASN A 168 30.58 -22.44 -42.76
CA ASN A 168 30.17 -22.03 -41.39
C ASN A 168 29.58 -20.62 -41.40
N ASN A 169 30.13 -19.69 -42.17
CA ASN A 169 29.62 -18.34 -42.33
C ASN A 169 28.20 -18.33 -42.95
N THR A 170 27.98 -19.09 -44.04
CA THR A 170 26.67 -19.18 -44.67
C THR A 170 25.63 -19.89 -43.79
N LYS A 171 26.03 -20.88 -42.98
CA LYS A 171 25.17 -21.48 -41.95
C LYS A 171 24.71 -20.45 -40.92
N ALA A 172 25.63 -19.59 -40.44
CA ALA A 172 25.29 -18.52 -39.49
C ALA A 172 24.34 -17.50 -40.11
N SER A 173 24.57 -17.10 -41.41
CA SER A 173 23.68 -16.18 -42.11
C SER A 173 22.28 -16.76 -42.32
N LEU A 174 22.14 -18.05 -42.60
CA LEU A 174 20.83 -18.70 -42.69
C LEU A 174 20.12 -18.71 -41.30
N ALA A 175 20.85 -19.01 -40.23
CA ALA A 175 20.27 -18.99 -38.86
C ALA A 175 19.80 -17.60 -38.45
N GLU A 176 20.52 -16.54 -38.83
CA GLU A 176 20.12 -15.15 -38.64
C GLU A 176 18.84 -14.82 -39.41
N ALA A 177 18.77 -15.17 -40.70
CA ALA A 177 17.58 -14.94 -41.52
C ALA A 177 16.36 -15.72 -41.01
N GLN A 178 16.55 -16.93 -40.52
CA GLN A 178 15.50 -17.73 -39.89
C GLN A 178 14.99 -17.06 -38.60
N THR A 179 15.91 -16.58 -37.74
CA THR A 179 15.54 -15.86 -36.49
C THR A 179 14.75 -14.59 -36.80
N ALA A 180 15.17 -13.84 -37.84
CA ALA A 180 14.46 -12.63 -38.26
C ALA A 180 13.02 -12.93 -38.75
N LEU A 181 12.83 -14.06 -39.46
CA LEU A 181 11.52 -14.53 -39.89
C LEU A 181 10.66 -14.96 -38.69
N ASP A 182 11.21 -15.69 -37.72
CA ASP A 182 10.52 -16.10 -36.52
C ASP A 182 10.11 -14.88 -35.65
N ASP A 183 10.98 -13.89 -35.51
CA ASP A 183 10.78 -12.63 -34.79
C ASP A 183 9.77 -11.69 -35.50
N SER A 184 9.37 -11.96 -36.74
CA SER A 184 8.26 -11.30 -37.42
C SER A 184 6.89 -11.67 -36.89
N SER A 185 6.82 -12.74 -36.06
CA SER A 185 5.62 -13.21 -35.37
C SER A 185 5.73 -12.86 -33.88
N LEU A 186 4.86 -11.98 -33.39
CA LEU A 186 4.82 -11.60 -31.99
C LEU A 186 4.16 -12.68 -31.15
N ARG A 187 4.84 -13.19 -30.15
CA ARG A 187 4.36 -14.27 -29.30
C ARG A 187 4.23 -13.84 -27.82
N ALA A 188 3.23 -14.39 -27.13
CA ALA A 188 3.08 -14.21 -25.69
C ALA A 188 4.25 -14.87 -24.94
N PRO A 189 4.95 -14.14 -24.05
CA PRO A 189 6.12 -14.67 -23.31
C PRO A 189 5.71 -15.63 -22.17
N PHE A 190 4.52 -15.49 -21.63
CA PHE A 190 3.94 -16.31 -20.56
C PHE A 190 2.40 -16.34 -20.64
N ASP A 191 1.77 -17.19 -19.83
CA ASP A 191 0.30 -17.26 -19.72
C ASP A 191 -0.23 -16.04 -18.97
N GLY A 192 -1.17 -15.31 -19.53
CA GLY A 192 -1.69 -14.11 -18.89
C GLY A 192 -2.85 -13.46 -19.63
N TRP A 193 -3.27 -12.32 -19.12
CA TRP A 193 -4.32 -11.49 -19.70
C TRP A 193 -3.71 -10.36 -20.53
N VAL A 194 -4.31 -10.08 -21.65
CA VAL A 194 -4.02 -8.85 -22.42
C VAL A 194 -4.58 -7.65 -21.64
N ILE A 195 -3.70 -6.81 -21.14
CA ILE A 195 -4.08 -5.59 -20.42
C ILE A 195 -4.30 -4.43 -21.39
N LYS A 196 -3.52 -4.41 -22.48
CA LYS A 196 -3.61 -3.36 -23.48
C LYS A 196 -3.18 -3.90 -24.85
N ARG A 197 -3.90 -3.50 -25.89
CA ARG A 197 -3.51 -3.64 -27.28
C ARG A 197 -3.26 -2.24 -27.84
N SER A 198 -2.08 -2.03 -28.42
CA SER A 198 -1.66 -0.73 -28.98
C SER A 198 -1.36 -0.82 -30.47
N VAL A 199 -1.72 -1.91 -31.13
CA VAL A 199 -1.43 -2.16 -32.54
C VAL A 199 -2.69 -2.60 -33.28
N ASP A 200 -2.83 -2.15 -34.52
CA ASP A 200 -3.92 -2.52 -35.44
C ASP A 200 -3.38 -3.08 -36.75
N ILE A 201 -4.23 -3.80 -37.48
CA ILE A 201 -3.89 -4.32 -38.82
C ILE A 201 -3.62 -3.12 -39.75
N GLY A 202 -2.52 -3.18 -40.49
CA GLY A 202 -2.03 -2.09 -41.35
C GLY A 202 -1.11 -1.09 -40.66
N ALA A 203 -0.98 -1.13 -39.33
CA ALA A 203 -0.05 -0.28 -38.62
C ALA A 203 1.40 -0.72 -38.85
N LEU A 204 2.32 0.24 -38.86
CA LEU A 204 3.76 -0.05 -38.84
C LEU A 204 4.17 -0.38 -37.41
N ALA A 205 4.70 -1.58 -37.20
CA ALA A 205 5.15 -2.06 -35.89
C ALA A 205 6.66 -2.35 -35.90
N GLY A 206 7.30 -2.31 -34.75
CA GLY A 206 8.73 -2.54 -34.58
C GLY A 206 9.16 -2.58 -33.11
N PRO A 207 10.49 -2.53 -32.84
CA PRO A 207 11.03 -2.72 -31.49
C PRO A 207 10.81 -1.54 -30.53
N THR A 208 10.46 -0.37 -31.04
CA THR A 208 10.37 0.86 -30.24
C THR A 208 9.02 1.08 -29.56
N ALA A 209 7.96 0.41 -30.01
CA ALA A 209 6.61 0.57 -29.49
C ALA A 209 6.02 -0.76 -29.01
N ALA A 210 5.43 -0.73 -27.83
CA ALA A 210 4.70 -1.89 -27.32
C ALA A 210 3.48 -2.15 -28.20
N ALA A 211 3.34 -3.39 -28.68
CA ALA A 211 2.18 -3.84 -29.42
C ALA A 211 1.09 -4.37 -28.49
N PHE A 212 1.48 -5.10 -27.47
CA PHE A 212 0.61 -5.63 -26.44
C PHE A 212 1.25 -5.48 -25.06
N THR A 213 0.43 -5.27 -24.03
CA THR A 213 0.82 -5.42 -22.64
C THR A 213 0.14 -6.66 -22.07
N ILE A 214 0.90 -7.62 -21.55
CA ILE A 214 0.40 -8.87 -20.98
C ILE A 214 0.75 -8.91 -19.51
N ALA A 215 -0.20 -9.33 -18.67
CA ALA A 215 -0.01 -9.48 -17.24
C ALA A 215 -0.43 -10.86 -16.72
N ASP A 216 0.40 -11.43 -15.85
CA ASP A 216 0.05 -12.61 -15.05
C ASP A 216 -0.64 -12.16 -13.76
N THR A 217 -1.94 -12.44 -13.64
CA THR A 217 -2.76 -12.11 -12.49
C THR A 217 -3.20 -13.32 -11.68
N ARG A 218 -2.63 -14.52 -11.93
CA ARG A 218 -2.90 -15.73 -11.12
C ARG A 218 -2.49 -15.57 -9.66
N SER A 219 -1.50 -14.74 -9.42
CA SER A 219 -1.22 -14.10 -8.15
C SER A 219 -1.03 -12.60 -8.38
N VAL A 220 -1.28 -11.81 -7.36
CA VAL A 220 -1.08 -10.37 -7.40
C VAL A 220 -0.22 -9.93 -6.21
N ARG A 221 0.35 -8.75 -6.30
CA ARG A 221 1.11 -8.16 -5.21
C ARG A 221 0.41 -6.90 -4.73
N ALA A 222 0.15 -6.83 -3.42
CA ALA A 222 -0.25 -5.60 -2.76
C ALA A 222 1.02 -4.86 -2.35
N VAL A 223 1.23 -3.68 -2.92
CA VAL A 223 2.41 -2.83 -2.67
C VAL A 223 1.99 -1.65 -1.82
N PHE A 224 2.63 -1.46 -0.69
CA PHE A 224 2.33 -0.38 0.26
C PHE A 224 3.59 0.20 0.88
N GLY A 225 3.47 1.44 1.36
CA GLY A 225 4.56 2.15 2.01
C GLY A 225 4.46 2.05 3.52
N VAL A 226 5.56 1.70 4.18
CA VAL A 226 5.67 1.57 5.62
C VAL A 226 6.69 2.57 6.16
N PRO A 227 6.34 3.41 7.12
CA PRO A 227 7.28 4.33 7.74
C PRO A 227 8.28 3.57 8.64
N ASP A 228 9.43 4.18 8.89
CA ASP A 228 10.55 3.59 9.64
C ASP A 228 10.13 3.04 11.03
N ASN A 229 9.31 3.78 11.76
CA ASN A 229 8.83 3.40 13.10
C ASN A 229 7.95 2.14 13.12
N ALA A 230 7.42 1.71 11.98
CA ALA A 230 6.58 0.51 11.85
C ALA A 230 7.33 -0.68 11.24
N MET A 231 8.54 -0.48 10.69
CA MET A 231 9.31 -1.52 10.01
C MET A 231 9.66 -2.72 10.91
N GLY A 232 9.91 -2.47 12.19
CA GLY A 232 10.21 -3.55 13.16
C GLY A 232 9.08 -4.57 13.35
N ARG A 233 7.86 -4.26 12.90
CA ARG A 233 6.67 -5.12 13.02
C ARG A 233 6.46 -6.02 11.80
N ILE A 234 7.23 -5.85 10.74
CA ILE A 234 7.07 -6.57 9.48
C ILE A 234 8.25 -7.52 9.28
N LYS A 235 7.93 -8.75 8.94
CA LYS A 235 8.94 -9.79 8.65
C LYS A 235 8.62 -10.44 7.31
N LEU A 236 9.68 -10.78 6.58
CA LEU A 236 9.57 -11.56 5.35
C LEU A 236 8.86 -12.89 5.63
N GLY A 237 7.92 -13.29 4.75
CA GLY A 237 7.13 -14.50 4.92
C GLY A 237 5.93 -14.36 5.88
N GLN A 238 5.78 -13.25 6.58
CA GLN A 238 4.66 -13.00 7.50
C GLN A 238 3.33 -13.04 6.74
N ARG A 239 2.32 -13.67 7.32
CA ARG A 239 0.93 -13.65 6.79
C ARG A 239 0.31 -12.30 7.05
N GLN A 240 -0.43 -11.82 6.04
CA GLN A 240 -1.17 -10.56 6.10
C GLN A 240 -2.58 -10.77 5.55
N THR A 241 -3.55 -10.20 6.23
CA THR A 241 -4.93 -10.14 5.76
C THR A 241 -5.13 -8.85 4.99
N ILE A 242 -5.61 -8.96 3.78
CA ILE A 242 -5.86 -7.87 2.85
C ILE A 242 -7.35 -7.78 2.58
N THR A 243 -7.89 -6.59 2.69
CA THR A 243 -9.30 -6.28 2.37
C THR A 243 -9.37 -5.27 1.23
N THR A 244 -10.44 -5.31 0.46
CA THR A 244 -10.72 -4.34 -0.59
C THR A 244 -12.16 -3.84 -0.46
N ASP A 245 -12.42 -2.60 -0.83
CA ASP A 245 -13.79 -2.07 -0.80
C ASP A 245 -14.69 -2.72 -1.86
N SER A 246 -14.09 -3.36 -2.88
CA SER A 246 -14.82 -3.99 -3.98
C SER A 246 -15.39 -5.36 -3.64
N PHE A 247 -14.84 -6.04 -2.64
CA PHE A 247 -15.23 -7.38 -2.23
C PHE A 247 -15.31 -7.48 -0.71
N PRO A 248 -16.35 -8.13 -0.16
CA PRO A 248 -16.48 -8.34 1.29
C PRO A 248 -15.51 -9.42 1.80
N ASP A 249 -14.88 -10.17 0.90
CA ASP A 249 -13.98 -11.27 1.24
C ASP A 249 -12.62 -10.74 1.72
N GLU A 250 -12.02 -11.44 2.67
CA GLU A 250 -10.65 -11.23 3.10
C GLU A 250 -9.70 -12.09 2.27
N PHE A 251 -8.63 -11.49 1.78
CA PHE A 251 -7.60 -12.16 1.01
C PHE A 251 -6.37 -12.40 1.89
N GLN A 252 -5.88 -13.63 1.89
CA GLN A 252 -4.67 -13.98 2.63
C GLN A 252 -3.45 -13.89 1.73
N GLY A 253 -2.47 -13.09 2.16
CA GLY A 253 -1.20 -12.94 1.48
C GLY A 253 0.00 -13.21 2.39
N ARG A 254 1.20 -13.17 1.80
CA ARG A 254 2.47 -13.26 2.52
C ARG A 254 3.39 -12.14 2.09
N VAL A 255 4.09 -11.55 3.04
CA VAL A 255 5.15 -10.57 2.75
C VAL A 255 6.23 -11.26 1.92
N SER A 256 6.34 -10.85 0.66
CA SER A 256 7.28 -11.43 -0.32
C SER A 256 8.53 -10.60 -0.52
N ALA A 257 8.45 -9.29 -0.31
CA ALA A 257 9.60 -8.40 -0.41
C ALA A 257 9.45 -7.20 0.52
N ILE A 258 10.60 -6.72 1.01
CA ILE A 258 10.75 -5.51 1.79
C ILE A 258 11.89 -4.73 1.15
N SER A 259 11.64 -3.49 0.71
CA SER A 259 12.69 -2.66 0.13
C SER A 259 13.79 -2.38 1.16
N PRO A 260 15.07 -2.52 0.81
CA PRO A 260 16.17 -2.20 1.71
C PRO A 260 16.39 -0.68 1.87
N ALA A 261 15.76 0.14 1.02
CA ALA A 261 15.88 1.60 1.04
C ALA A 261 14.51 2.26 1.02
N ALA A 262 14.36 3.34 1.76
CA ALA A 262 13.16 4.17 1.72
C ALA A 262 13.13 5.01 0.43
N ASP A 263 11.94 5.24 -0.09
CA ASP A 263 11.74 6.21 -1.16
C ASP A 263 12.12 7.62 -0.66
N PRO A 264 13.00 8.35 -1.38
CA PRO A 264 13.52 9.63 -0.90
C PRO A 264 12.47 10.75 -0.82
N LYS A 265 11.35 10.63 -1.53
CA LYS A 265 10.27 11.63 -1.53
C LYS A 265 9.26 11.37 -0.41
N SER A 266 8.80 10.15 -0.30
CA SER A 266 7.76 9.75 0.67
C SER A 266 8.33 9.31 2.02
N ARG A 267 9.62 8.96 2.09
CA ARG A 267 10.33 8.44 3.29
C ARG A 267 9.69 7.17 3.87
N VAL A 268 9.08 6.38 3.00
CA VAL A 268 8.52 5.08 3.37
C VAL A 268 9.25 3.95 2.66
N TYR A 269 9.29 2.79 3.28
CA TYR A 269 9.82 1.56 2.71
C TYR A 269 8.71 0.86 1.93
N SER A 270 9.00 0.46 0.70
CA SER A 270 8.05 -0.35 -0.08
C SER A 270 8.04 -1.78 0.43
N VAL A 271 6.86 -2.27 0.76
CA VAL A 271 6.62 -3.66 1.17
C VAL A 271 5.64 -4.30 0.19
N GLU A 272 5.94 -5.51 -0.23
CA GLU A 272 5.11 -6.28 -1.14
C GLU A 272 4.53 -7.50 -0.44
N VAL A 273 3.24 -7.69 -0.60
CA VAL A 273 2.52 -8.89 -0.12
C VAL A 273 1.97 -9.64 -1.33
N THR A 274 2.43 -10.86 -1.54
CA THR A 274 1.92 -11.72 -2.61
C THR A 274 0.64 -12.41 -2.16
N ILE A 275 -0.40 -12.31 -2.99
CA ILE A 275 -1.75 -12.82 -2.75
C ILE A 275 -2.12 -13.78 -3.87
N PRO A 276 -2.45 -15.05 -3.61
CA PRO A 276 -3.02 -15.95 -4.61
C PRO A 276 -4.37 -15.42 -5.13
N ASN A 277 -4.55 -15.43 -6.44
CA ASN A 277 -5.77 -14.88 -7.08
C ASN A 277 -6.39 -15.89 -8.10
N PRO A 278 -6.74 -17.10 -7.67
CA PRO A 278 -7.20 -18.17 -8.58
C PRO A 278 -8.52 -17.83 -9.29
N ARG A 279 -9.37 -17.03 -8.66
CA ARG A 279 -10.63 -16.56 -9.23
C ARG A 279 -10.53 -15.29 -10.05
N ASN A 280 -9.32 -14.73 -10.19
CA ASN A 280 -9.04 -13.46 -10.85
C ASN A 280 -9.95 -12.30 -10.38
N GLN A 281 -10.32 -12.30 -9.09
CA GLN A 281 -11.14 -11.26 -8.45
C GLN A 281 -10.34 -9.96 -8.28
N LEU A 282 -9.10 -10.06 -7.80
CA LEU A 282 -8.22 -8.93 -7.64
C LEU A 282 -7.68 -8.49 -9.00
N LYS A 283 -7.95 -7.25 -9.37
CA LYS A 283 -7.48 -6.65 -10.62
C LYS A 283 -6.34 -5.67 -10.36
N SER A 284 -5.45 -5.55 -11.33
CA SER A 284 -4.39 -4.53 -11.31
C SER A 284 -5.01 -3.13 -11.20
N GLY A 285 -4.43 -2.29 -10.34
CA GLY A 285 -4.92 -0.94 -10.07
C GLY A 285 -5.98 -0.83 -8.98
N MET A 286 -6.47 -1.94 -8.41
CA MET A 286 -7.34 -1.89 -7.24
C MET A 286 -6.58 -1.38 -6.03
N ILE A 287 -7.29 -0.65 -5.16
CA ILE A 287 -6.79 -0.25 -3.84
C ILE A 287 -7.23 -1.31 -2.84
N ALA A 288 -6.28 -1.72 -2.03
CA ALA A 288 -6.49 -2.64 -0.93
C ALA A 288 -6.07 -2.01 0.39
N SER A 289 -6.65 -2.48 1.47
CA SER A 289 -6.28 -2.09 2.84
C SER A 289 -5.69 -3.30 3.56
N LEU A 290 -4.66 -3.07 4.32
CA LEU A 290 -4.10 -4.08 5.21
C LEU A 290 -3.80 -3.46 6.58
N THR A 291 -3.91 -4.28 7.59
CA THR A 291 -3.58 -3.91 8.96
C THR A 291 -2.25 -4.53 9.32
N LEU A 292 -1.28 -3.71 9.68
CA LEU A 292 -0.02 -4.20 10.23
C LEU A 292 -0.22 -4.51 11.71
N GLY A 293 -0.46 -5.76 12.00
CA GLY A 293 -0.54 -6.30 13.34
C GLY A 293 -0.43 -7.82 13.22
N GLY A 294 0.62 -8.40 13.78
CA GLY A 294 0.46 -9.74 14.34
C GLY A 294 -0.60 -9.62 15.42
N GLU A 295 -1.19 -10.73 15.89
CA GLU A 295 -2.09 -10.76 17.05
C GLU A 295 -1.52 -9.96 18.23
N ILE A 296 -1.64 -8.65 18.17
CA ILE A 296 -1.59 -7.84 19.35
C ILE A 296 -3.00 -8.05 19.93
N LEU A 297 -3.10 -8.97 20.87
CA LEU A 297 -4.24 -8.96 21.79
C LEU A 297 -4.45 -7.50 22.16
N PRO A 298 -5.60 -6.92 21.86
CA PRO A 298 -5.82 -5.52 22.16
C PRO A 298 -5.51 -5.33 23.63
N ALA A 299 -4.44 -4.60 23.93
CA ALA A 299 -4.14 -4.26 25.30
C ALA A 299 -5.36 -3.47 25.81
N THR A 300 -6.08 -4.04 26.75
CA THR A 300 -7.18 -3.34 27.40
C THR A 300 -6.61 -2.42 28.45
N VAL A 301 -6.88 -1.14 28.32
CA VAL A 301 -6.49 -0.14 29.31
C VAL A 301 -7.72 0.45 29.96
N LEU A 302 -7.59 0.76 31.23
CA LEU A 302 -8.63 1.45 31.98
C LEU A 302 -8.69 2.91 31.50
N ALA A 303 -9.86 3.39 31.10
CA ALA A 303 -10.02 4.74 30.59
C ALA A 303 -11.27 5.44 31.11
N VAL A 304 -11.19 6.76 31.14
CA VAL A 304 -12.31 7.65 31.53
C VAL A 304 -12.50 8.70 30.42
N PRO A 305 -13.72 9.26 30.26
CA PRO A 305 -13.91 10.39 29.39
C PRO A 305 -13.02 11.57 29.80
N LEU A 306 -12.42 12.24 28.80
CA LEU A 306 -11.55 13.41 29.04
C LEU A 306 -12.27 14.51 29.86
N SER A 307 -13.58 14.63 29.72
CA SER A 307 -14.43 15.58 30.47
C SER A 307 -14.55 15.26 31.97
N ALA A 308 -14.16 14.04 32.40
CA ALA A 308 -14.16 13.67 33.82
C ALA A 308 -12.91 14.13 34.57
N VAL A 309 -11.86 14.47 33.84
CA VAL A 309 -10.57 14.85 34.41
C VAL A 309 -10.58 16.32 34.77
N ILE A 310 -10.20 16.63 36.00
CA ILE A 310 -10.00 17.98 36.51
C ILE A 310 -8.55 18.13 37.01
N ARG A 311 -8.09 19.36 37.14
CA ARG A 311 -6.81 19.61 37.83
C ARG A 311 -6.98 19.38 39.35
N ASP A 312 -5.98 18.76 39.93
CA ASP A 312 -5.96 18.56 41.36
C ASP A 312 -5.91 19.93 42.09
N PRO A 313 -6.88 20.25 42.94
CA PRO A 313 -6.88 21.51 43.68
C PRO A 313 -5.71 21.68 44.65
N GLN A 314 -5.06 20.58 45.04
CA GLN A 314 -3.94 20.58 46.00
C GLN A 314 -2.56 20.49 45.28
N ASN A 315 -2.54 20.07 44.01
CA ASN A 315 -1.32 19.95 43.24
C ASN A 315 -1.53 20.48 41.83
N ALA A 316 -0.99 21.64 41.53
CA ALA A 316 -1.15 22.32 40.22
C ALA A 316 -0.67 21.52 39.00
N GLN A 317 0.16 20.49 39.20
CA GLN A 317 0.64 19.58 38.16
C GLN A 317 -0.09 18.24 38.15
N GLY A 318 -0.95 17.98 39.14
CA GLY A 318 -1.70 16.72 39.28
C GLY A 318 -3.05 16.76 38.60
N PHE A 319 -3.58 15.57 38.32
CA PHE A 319 -4.93 15.38 37.83
C PHE A 319 -5.76 14.60 38.85
N ALA A 320 -7.05 14.92 38.89
CA ALA A 320 -8.02 14.26 39.77
C ALA A 320 -9.33 14.01 39.04
N VAL A 321 -10.12 13.12 39.57
CA VAL A 321 -11.51 12.88 39.16
C VAL A 321 -12.44 12.98 40.35
N LEU A 322 -13.69 13.35 40.12
CA LEU A 322 -14.73 13.36 41.16
C LEU A 322 -15.52 12.06 41.10
N ILE A 323 -15.54 11.36 42.20
CA ILE A 323 -16.25 10.07 42.38
C ILE A 323 -17.47 10.31 43.27
N PRO A 324 -18.69 9.98 42.83
CA PRO A 324 -19.86 10.05 43.68
C PRO A 324 -19.87 8.90 44.68
N ASP A 325 -20.21 9.18 45.95
CA ASP A 325 -20.46 8.14 46.95
C ASP A 325 -21.68 7.29 46.50
N GLU A 326 -21.63 5.98 46.72
CA GLU A 326 -22.65 5.05 46.20
C GLU A 326 -24.02 5.13 46.87
N VAL A 327 -24.11 5.81 48.02
CA VAL A 327 -25.31 5.83 48.85
C VAL A 327 -25.80 7.25 49.06
N GLY A 328 -27.02 7.55 48.61
CA GLY A 328 -27.75 8.78 48.92
C GLY A 328 -28.30 9.51 47.68
N ASP A 329 -29.36 10.25 47.87
CA ASP A 329 -29.86 11.33 46.99
C ASP A 329 -30.19 12.51 47.90
N PRO A 330 -29.40 13.56 47.88
CA PRO A 330 -28.24 13.88 47.01
C PRO A 330 -26.95 13.14 47.39
N VAL A 331 -26.11 12.92 46.35
CA VAL A 331 -24.84 12.18 46.45
C VAL A 331 -23.69 13.13 46.79
N THR A 332 -22.82 12.74 47.69
CA THR A 332 -21.58 13.49 47.97
C THR A 332 -20.48 13.03 47.00
N VAL A 333 -19.74 13.98 46.45
CA VAL A 333 -18.58 13.65 45.55
C VAL A 333 -17.28 13.84 46.30
N ARG A 334 -16.31 12.96 46.00
CA ARG A 334 -14.94 13.04 46.52
C ARG A 334 -13.94 13.16 45.40
N SER A 335 -12.97 14.03 45.56
CA SER A 335 -11.83 14.11 44.65
C SER A 335 -10.87 12.97 44.94
N ARG A 336 -10.42 12.29 43.86
CA ARG A 336 -9.39 11.26 43.93
C ARG A 336 -8.33 11.55 42.88
N ASN A 337 -7.09 11.57 43.29
CA ASN A 337 -5.95 11.79 42.40
C ASN A 337 -5.77 10.59 41.48
N VAL A 338 -5.43 10.86 40.23
CA VAL A 338 -5.21 9.87 39.18
C VAL A 338 -3.95 10.16 38.42
N GLU A 339 -3.23 9.12 38.02
CA GLU A 339 -2.18 9.22 37.05
C GLU A 339 -2.75 8.90 35.68
N LEU A 340 -2.49 9.78 34.73
CA LEU A 340 -3.01 9.67 33.38
C LEU A 340 -1.92 9.17 32.43
N GLY A 341 -2.33 8.36 31.46
CA GLY A 341 -1.52 7.89 30.36
C GLY A 341 -1.94 8.56 29.04
N ASP A 342 -1.92 7.78 27.97
CA ASP A 342 -2.22 8.26 26.61
C ASP A 342 -3.71 8.55 26.40
N ALA A 343 -3.99 9.48 25.49
CA ALA A 343 -5.35 9.83 25.08
C ALA A 343 -5.78 9.01 23.85
N TYR A 344 -7.00 8.46 23.91
CA TYR A 344 -7.63 7.67 22.84
C TYR A 344 -8.95 8.30 22.44
N GLY A 345 -8.94 9.17 21.44
CA GLY A 345 -10.14 9.94 21.04
C GLY A 345 -10.63 10.86 22.14
N ASN A 346 -11.84 10.61 22.66
CA ASN A 346 -12.46 11.34 23.79
C ASN A 346 -12.24 10.67 25.16
N MET A 347 -11.45 9.60 25.20
CA MET A 347 -11.10 8.87 26.42
C MET A 347 -9.61 9.08 26.75
N ILE A 348 -9.27 9.02 28.04
CA ILE A 348 -7.90 9.09 28.52
C ILE A 348 -7.60 7.88 29.41
N GLN A 349 -6.45 7.27 29.21
CA GLN A 349 -5.98 6.15 30.01
C GLN A 349 -5.73 6.60 31.45
N VAL A 350 -6.11 5.75 32.39
CA VAL A 350 -5.80 5.90 33.81
C VAL A 350 -4.82 4.81 34.19
N LEU A 351 -3.61 5.22 34.57
CA LEU A 351 -2.54 4.30 35.00
C LEU A 351 -2.73 3.86 36.45
N SER A 352 -3.21 4.77 37.31
CA SER A 352 -3.46 4.48 38.73
C SER A 352 -4.57 5.39 39.29
N GLY A 353 -5.20 4.96 40.37
CA GLY A 353 -6.18 5.75 41.13
C GLY A 353 -7.64 5.33 40.95
N LEU A 354 -8.00 4.53 39.93
CA LEU A 354 -9.37 4.06 39.71
C LEU A 354 -9.46 2.54 39.52
N LYS A 355 -10.65 2.01 39.73
CA LYS A 355 -10.98 0.60 39.49
C LYS A 355 -11.99 0.47 38.36
N PRO A 356 -11.97 -0.63 37.59
CA PRO A 356 -12.98 -0.91 36.59
C PRO A 356 -14.40 -0.87 37.18
N GLY A 357 -15.34 -0.23 36.49
CA GLY A 357 -16.73 -0.12 36.89
C GLY A 357 -17.04 1.01 37.89
N GLU A 358 -16.03 1.70 38.44
CA GLU A 358 -16.28 2.90 39.27
C GLU A 358 -16.97 3.99 38.43
N ARG A 359 -17.77 4.83 39.07
CA ARG A 359 -18.42 5.96 38.39
C ARG A 359 -17.64 7.23 38.64
N VAL A 360 -17.47 8.03 37.60
CA VAL A 360 -16.81 9.34 37.65
C VAL A 360 -17.72 10.42 37.06
N VAL A 361 -17.64 11.62 37.60
CA VAL A 361 -18.42 12.76 37.14
C VAL A 361 -17.82 13.27 35.83
N THR A 362 -18.65 13.38 34.79
CA THR A 362 -18.23 13.83 33.48
C THR A 362 -18.71 15.25 33.10
N ALA A 363 -19.97 15.56 33.45
CA ALA A 363 -20.48 16.91 33.22
C ALA A 363 -20.74 17.58 34.57
N GLY A 364 -20.35 18.84 34.72
CA GLY A 364 -20.38 19.59 35.96
C GLY A 364 -19.16 19.40 36.87
N SER A 365 -18.17 18.60 36.44
CA SER A 365 -16.94 18.33 37.22
C SER A 365 -16.16 19.57 37.61
N THR A 366 -16.17 20.63 36.78
CA THR A 366 -15.51 21.92 37.03
C THR A 366 -16.30 22.84 37.98
N LEU A 367 -17.58 22.59 38.20
CA LEU A 367 -18.48 23.40 39.03
C LEU A 367 -18.61 22.89 40.46
N VAL A 368 -18.14 21.67 40.72
CA VAL A 368 -18.32 20.96 41.99
C VAL A 368 -17.00 20.77 42.70
N ARG A 369 -16.97 20.92 44.01
CA ARG A 369 -15.79 20.69 44.86
C ARG A 369 -15.93 19.38 45.66
N SER A 370 -14.79 18.83 46.04
CA SER A 370 -14.74 17.65 46.93
C SER A 370 -15.50 17.91 48.22
N GLY A 371 -16.38 16.98 48.64
CA GLY A 371 -17.25 17.11 49.77
C GLY A 371 -18.61 17.77 49.49
N GLU A 372 -18.85 18.25 48.30
CA GLU A 372 -20.10 18.90 47.92
C GLU A 372 -21.19 17.86 47.57
N ARG A 373 -22.45 18.22 47.89
CA ARG A 373 -23.62 17.39 47.55
C ARG A 373 -24.14 17.76 46.17
N VAL A 374 -24.34 16.76 45.34
CA VAL A 374 -24.76 16.92 43.93
C VAL A 374 -25.98 16.06 43.64
N ARG A 375 -26.70 16.42 42.58
CA ARG A 375 -27.76 15.56 42.02
C ARG A 375 -27.25 14.88 40.76
N VAL A 376 -27.24 13.54 40.76
CA VAL A 376 -26.87 12.77 39.57
C VAL A 376 -28.04 12.75 38.59
N MET A 377 -27.82 13.27 37.40
CA MET A 377 -28.76 13.15 36.29
C MET A 377 -28.44 11.88 35.51
N GLN A 378 -29.45 11.11 35.18
CA GLN A 378 -29.34 9.93 34.34
C GLN A 378 -29.08 10.31 32.88
#